data_ed62519846490ce152a39d8325f524ad
#
_entry.id   ed62519846490ce152a39d8325f524ad
#
_cell.length_a   1.000
_cell.length_b   1.000
_cell.length_c   1.000
_cell.angle_alpha   90.00
_cell.angle_beta   90.00
_cell.angle_gamma   90.00
#
_symmetry.space_group_name_H-M   'P 1'
#
loop_
_entity.id
_entity.type
_entity.pdbx_description
1 polymer ?
#
loop_
_entity_poly.entity_id
_entity_poly.type
_entity_poly.pdbx_seq_one_letter_code
_entity_poly.pdbx_strand_id
1 'polypeptide(L)'
;MIVDFQFKFSIQQLNNSTPLNTLIVIPARYASTRFPGKPLALLGGKPIIQWVWERVSAMPVEAVVATDDSRILEAVQTFGGKAIMTRSDHHSGTDRCGEVLLALEAQGKHFDIVVNVQGDEPFVKQEQLKLLIDSFANPDVQIATLKKNINSDEELCSPNNVKVVAGIDDKALYFSRQPIPFVRGAEFKDWRQKQQYYKHIGIYAFRTEVLKKLTQLSQSQLEKSESLEQLRWLENGFSIYVKETAFENIGIDTPDELAIAEQALKQSHTNSLF
;
A
#
# COMPACT_ATOMS: atom_id res chain seq x y z
N MET A 1 0.93 -20.36 -38.54
CA MET A 1 0.31 -19.14 -39.09
C MET A 1 -0.92 -18.64 -38.28
N ILE A 2 -1.76 -19.52 -37.71
CA ILE A 2 -2.94 -19.12 -36.91
C ILE A 2 -2.57 -18.62 -35.50
N VAL A 3 -1.55 -19.22 -34.87
CA VAL A 3 -1.11 -18.86 -33.50
C VAL A 3 -0.46 -17.47 -33.46
N ASP A 4 0.30 -17.11 -34.50
CA ASP A 4 0.94 -15.78 -34.61
C ASP A 4 -0.07 -14.64 -34.81
N PHE A 5 -1.23 -14.92 -35.40
CA PHE A 5 -2.26 -13.92 -35.64
C PHE A 5 -3.02 -13.56 -34.35
N GLN A 6 -3.30 -14.56 -33.52
CA GLN A 6 -3.97 -14.32 -32.22
C GLN A 6 -3.05 -13.58 -31.22
N PHE A 7 -1.75 -13.89 -31.23
CA PHE A 7 -0.79 -13.21 -30.36
C PHE A 7 -0.58 -11.74 -30.74
N LYS A 8 -0.52 -11.44 -32.04
CA LYS A 8 -0.44 -10.05 -32.55
C LYS A 8 -1.73 -9.25 -32.29
N PHE A 9 -2.88 -9.88 -32.35
CA PHE A 9 -4.17 -9.22 -32.07
C PHE A 9 -4.32 -8.87 -30.58
N SER A 10 -3.82 -9.74 -29.68
CA SER A 10 -3.79 -9.50 -28.22
C SER A 10 -2.86 -8.34 -27.82
N ILE A 11 -1.69 -8.23 -28.47
CA ILE A 11 -0.72 -7.14 -28.23
C ILE A 11 -1.26 -5.79 -28.74
N GLN A 12 -1.99 -5.79 -29.84
CA GLN A 12 -2.55 -4.57 -30.43
C GLN A 12 -3.77 -4.03 -29.65
N GLN A 13 -4.51 -4.88 -28.96
CA GLN A 13 -5.57 -4.43 -28.04
C GLN A 13 -5.04 -3.86 -26.71
N LEU A 14 -3.86 -4.29 -26.27
CA LEU A 14 -3.22 -3.75 -25.05
C LEU A 14 -2.68 -2.32 -25.23
N ASN A 15 -2.46 -1.87 -26.46
CA ASN A 15 -1.89 -0.55 -26.74
C ASN A 15 -2.91 0.58 -26.96
N ASN A 16 -4.23 0.31 -26.89
CA ASN A 16 -5.28 1.29 -27.11
C ASN A 16 -6.17 1.59 -25.90
N SER A 17 -5.81 1.13 -24.69
CA SER A 17 -6.53 1.53 -23.49
C SER A 17 -6.13 2.96 -23.11
N THR A 18 -7.10 3.86 -23.01
CA THR A 18 -6.91 5.18 -22.40
C THR A 18 -6.23 4.99 -21.04
N PRO A 19 -5.16 5.75 -20.74
CA PRO A 19 -4.52 5.66 -19.42
C PRO A 19 -5.56 5.87 -18.32
N LEU A 20 -5.60 4.97 -17.35
CA LEU A 20 -6.52 5.07 -16.21
C LEU A 20 -6.17 6.30 -15.37
N ASN A 21 -7.16 7.16 -15.16
CA ASN A 21 -6.97 8.35 -14.34
C ASN A 21 -6.82 7.94 -12.86
N THR A 22 -5.64 8.18 -12.32
CA THR A 22 -5.25 7.68 -11.00
C THR A 22 -5.08 8.81 -10.00
N LEU A 23 -5.66 8.65 -8.82
CA LEU A 23 -5.44 9.49 -7.65
C LEU A 23 -4.59 8.72 -6.63
N ILE A 24 -3.50 9.33 -6.15
CA ILE A 24 -2.77 8.80 -4.99
C ILE A 24 -3.14 9.62 -3.77
N VAL A 25 -3.63 8.96 -2.74
CA VAL A 25 -3.93 9.56 -1.44
C VAL A 25 -2.91 9.07 -0.43
N ILE A 26 -2.37 10.00 0.36
CA ILE A 26 -1.41 9.73 1.43
C ILE A 26 -2.08 10.07 2.77
N PRO A 27 -2.74 9.11 3.44
CA PRO A 27 -3.32 9.34 4.74
C PRO A 27 -2.23 9.64 5.78
N ALA A 28 -2.39 10.72 6.53
CA ALA A 28 -1.46 11.13 7.58
C ALA A 28 -2.23 11.71 8.76
N ARG A 29 -2.14 11.07 9.94
CA ARG A 29 -2.76 11.55 11.18
C ARG A 29 -1.70 11.92 12.22
N TYR A 30 -1.98 12.94 13.01
CA TYR A 30 -1.09 13.33 14.10
C TYR A 30 -1.22 12.39 15.31
N ALA A 31 -2.45 12.00 15.64
CA ALA A 31 -2.80 11.17 16.78
C ALA A 31 -2.41 9.70 16.51
N SER A 32 -1.15 9.35 16.79
CA SER A 32 -0.64 7.98 16.84
C SER A 32 -0.32 7.63 18.28
N THR A 33 -0.78 6.48 18.77
CA THR A 33 -0.53 6.04 20.17
C THR A 33 0.93 5.67 20.42
N ARG A 34 1.60 5.06 19.44
CA ARG A 34 3.01 4.63 19.53
C ARG A 34 4.01 5.74 19.24
N PHE A 35 3.65 6.66 18.36
CA PHE A 35 4.51 7.76 17.93
C PHE A 35 3.68 8.99 17.55
N PRO A 36 3.22 9.82 18.52
CA PRO A 36 2.48 11.03 18.23
C PRO A 36 3.27 12.00 17.35
N GLY A 37 2.60 12.58 16.35
CA GLY A 37 3.24 13.50 15.41
C GLY A 37 4.19 12.85 14.41
N LYS A 38 4.17 11.53 14.29
CA LYS A 38 5.01 10.73 13.39
C LYS A 38 5.19 11.32 11.98
N PRO A 39 4.16 11.78 11.25
CA PRO A 39 4.34 12.34 9.92
C PRO A 39 5.28 13.56 9.87
N LEU A 40 5.39 14.29 10.98
CA LEU A 40 6.24 15.48 11.11
C LEU A 40 7.61 15.18 11.74
N ALA A 41 7.84 13.96 12.22
CA ALA A 41 9.15 13.55 12.71
C ALA A 41 10.19 13.62 11.60
N LEU A 42 11.41 14.05 11.94
CA LEU A 42 12.46 14.27 10.97
C LEU A 42 13.23 12.98 10.68
N LEU A 43 13.33 12.64 9.43
CA LEU A 43 14.21 11.60 8.89
C LEU A 43 15.22 12.27 7.96
N GLY A 44 16.50 12.24 8.30
CA GLY A 44 17.53 12.92 7.52
C GLY A 44 17.28 14.42 7.35
N GLY A 45 16.70 15.08 8.35
CA GLY A 45 16.41 16.52 8.35
C GLY A 45 15.11 16.93 7.62
N LYS A 46 14.35 16.00 7.06
CA LYS A 46 13.05 16.25 6.42
C LYS A 46 11.92 15.53 7.16
N PRO A 47 10.70 16.08 7.26
CA PRO A 47 9.53 15.36 7.76
C PRO A 47 9.30 14.04 7.01
N ILE A 48 8.89 12.98 7.71
CA ILE A 48 8.59 11.68 7.09
C ILE A 48 7.57 11.85 5.96
N ILE A 49 6.52 12.64 6.17
CA ILE A 49 5.48 12.88 5.15
C ILE A 49 6.03 13.56 3.89
N GLN A 50 7.09 14.38 4.01
CA GLN A 50 7.75 15.00 2.85
C GLN A 50 8.48 13.97 2.00
N TRP A 51 9.13 12.97 2.62
CA TRP A 51 9.75 11.86 1.88
C TRP A 51 8.73 11.08 1.06
N VAL A 52 7.58 10.75 1.66
CA VAL A 52 6.49 10.06 0.95
C VAL A 52 5.97 10.92 -0.20
N TRP A 53 5.69 12.20 0.08
CA TRP A 53 5.20 13.14 -0.94
C TRP A 53 6.16 13.26 -2.13
N GLU A 54 7.46 13.47 -1.90
CA GLU A 54 8.45 13.64 -2.97
C GLU A 54 8.51 12.40 -3.89
N ARG A 55 8.35 11.19 -3.34
CA ARG A 55 8.35 9.95 -4.13
C ARG A 55 7.09 9.77 -4.96
N VAL A 56 5.95 10.09 -4.38
CA VAL A 56 4.65 9.96 -5.03
C VAL A 56 4.44 11.05 -6.07
N SER A 57 4.76 12.30 -5.76
CA SER A 57 4.56 13.47 -6.65
C SER A 57 5.47 13.47 -7.88
N ALA A 58 6.52 12.66 -7.89
CA ALA A 58 7.34 12.45 -9.07
C ALA A 58 6.69 11.54 -10.13
N MET A 59 5.56 10.91 -9.83
CA MET A 59 4.75 10.17 -10.81
C MET A 59 3.80 11.10 -11.56
N PRO A 60 3.47 10.82 -12.83
CA PRO A 60 2.57 11.66 -13.63
C PRO A 60 1.09 11.40 -13.29
N VAL A 61 0.74 11.46 -12.00
CA VAL A 61 -0.60 11.23 -11.48
C VAL A 61 -0.96 12.30 -10.45
N GLU A 62 -2.25 12.51 -10.20
CA GLU A 62 -2.65 13.40 -9.12
C GLU A 62 -2.38 12.77 -7.75
N ALA A 63 -1.77 13.55 -6.85
CA ALA A 63 -1.45 13.11 -5.49
C ALA A 63 -1.93 14.15 -4.46
N VAL A 64 -2.35 13.67 -3.28
CA VAL A 64 -2.80 14.52 -2.19
C VAL A 64 -2.54 13.85 -0.84
N VAL A 65 -2.10 14.64 0.15
CA VAL A 65 -2.05 14.21 1.56
C VAL A 65 -3.42 14.43 2.19
N ALA A 66 -3.93 13.43 2.88
CA ALA A 66 -5.21 13.48 3.57
C ALA A 66 -4.95 13.50 5.09
N THR A 67 -5.31 14.57 5.78
CA THR A 67 -5.02 14.74 7.21
C THR A 67 -6.18 15.36 7.96
N ASP A 68 -6.23 15.10 9.26
CA ASP A 68 -7.17 15.71 10.23
C ASP A 68 -6.48 16.74 11.15
N ASP A 69 -5.21 17.11 10.84
CA ASP A 69 -4.41 17.98 11.69
C ASP A 69 -3.81 19.14 10.91
N SER A 70 -4.07 20.38 11.38
CA SER A 70 -3.61 21.61 10.73
C SER A 70 -2.10 21.71 10.62
N ARG A 71 -1.35 21.15 11.59
CA ARG A 71 0.12 21.16 11.60
C ARG A 71 0.69 20.33 10.45
N ILE A 72 0.04 19.21 10.12
CA ILE A 72 0.42 18.38 8.97
C ILE A 72 0.05 19.10 7.67
N LEU A 73 -1.15 19.71 7.60
CA LEU A 73 -1.58 20.50 6.44
C LEU A 73 -0.57 21.61 6.13
N GLU A 74 -0.22 22.42 7.14
CA GLU A 74 0.73 23.53 7.02
C GLU A 74 2.13 23.05 6.59
N ALA A 75 2.61 21.96 7.20
CA ALA A 75 3.89 21.38 6.81
C ALA A 75 3.88 20.92 5.35
N VAL A 76 2.82 20.26 4.90
CA VAL A 76 2.68 19.82 3.50
C VAL A 76 2.68 21.02 2.54
N GLN A 77 1.96 22.08 2.87
CA GLN A 77 1.94 23.32 2.08
C GLN A 77 3.32 24.00 2.02
N THR A 78 4.08 23.97 3.12
CA THR A 78 5.40 24.60 3.20
C THR A 78 6.41 24.01 2.20
N PHE A 79 6.33 22.69 1.94
CA PHE A 79 7.18 22.08 0.91
C PHE A 79 6.50 21.96 -0.48
N GLY A 80 5.39 22.68 -0.70
CA GLY A 80 4.69 22.75 -2.00
C GLY A 80 3.80 21.53 -2.28
N GLY A 81 3.48 20.73 -1.26
CA GLY A 81 2.58 19.60 -1.39
C GLY A 81 1.10 20.04 -1.40
N LYS A 82 0.25 19.15 -1.91
CA LYS A 82 -1.22 19.32 -1.85
C LYS A 82 -1.75 18.54 -0.65
N ALA A 83 -2.58 19.17 0.17
CA ALA A 83 -3.25 18.50 1.30
C ALA A 83 -4.72 18.87 1.37
N ILE A 84 -5.53 17.93 1.85
CA ILE A 84 -6.97 18.09 2.10
C ILE A 84 -7.24 17.73 3.56
N MET A 85 -7.97 18.61 4.25
CA MET A 85 -8.49 18.31 5.58
C MET A 85 -9.60 17.27 5.48
N THR A 86 -9.55 16.28 6.36
CA THR A 86 -10.53 15.21 6.46
C THR A 86 -11.00 15.08 7.90
N ARG A 87 -12.10 14.37 8.10
CA ARG A 87 -12.66 14.15 9.44
C ARG A 87 -11.69 13.39 10.34
N SER A 88 -11.73 13.67 11.64
CA SER A 88 -10.85 13.03 12.64
C SER A 88 -11.36 11.66 13.13
N ASP A 89 -12.62 11.33 12.84
CA ASP A 89 -13.29 10.09 13.29
C ASP A 89 -13.11 8.89 12.35
N HIS A 90 -12.31 9.01 11.30
CA HIS A 90 -11.96 7.89 10.43
C HIS A 90 -11.17 6.81 11.17
N HIS A 91 -11.63 5.58 11.05
CA HIS A 91 -10.97 4.42 11.67
C HIS A 91 -9.76 3.93 10.89
N SER A 92 -9.72 4.17 9.58
CA SER A 92 -8.67 3.65 8.69
C SER A 92 -8.16 4.69 7.69
N GLY A 93 -7.01 4.40 7.08
CA GLY A 93 -6.51 5.15 5.92
C GLY A 93 -7.42 5.02 4.70
N THR A 94 -8.10 3.89 4.55
CA THR A 94 -9.05 3.61 3.46
C THR A 94 -10.26 4.52 3.53
N ASP A 95 -10.84 4.72 4.73
CA ASP A 95 -11.97 5.63 4.94
C ASP A 95 -11.59 7.06 4.56
N ARG A 96 -10.36 7.47 4.92
CA ARG A 96 -9.82 8.79 4.61
C ARG A 96 -9.61 8.97 3.10
N CYS A 97 -9.15 7.93 2.39
CA CYS A 97 -9.07 7.92 0.93
C CYS A 97 -10.46 8.11 0.28
N GLY A 98 -11.49 7.47 0.82
CA GLY A 98 -12.86 7.60 0.35
C GLY A 98 -13.40 9.03 0.50
N GLU A 99 -13.16 9.70 1.63
CA GLU A 99 -13.57 11.09 1.83
C GLU A 99 -12.88 12.03 0.83
N VAL A 100 -11.57 11.89 0.63
CA VAL A 100 -10.82 12.69 -0.34
C VAL A 100 -11.34 12.48 -1.76
N LEU A 101 -11.61 11.23 -2.16
CA LEU A 101 -12.18 10.91 -3.46
C LEU A 101 -13.50 11.66 -3.67
N LEU A 102 -14.43 11.56 -2.73
CA LEU A 102 -15.74 12.22 -2.81
C LEU A 102 -15.60 13.75 -2.85
N ALA A 103 -14.69 14.33 -2.08
CA ALA A 103 -14.44 15.76 -2.08
C ALA A 103 -13.90 16.28 -3.45
N LEU A 104 -13.05 15.49 -4.09
CA LEU A 104 -12.51 15.82 -5.42
C LEU A 104 -13.54 15.60 -6.54
N GLU A 105 -14.36 14.55 -6.45
CA GLU A 105 -15.47 14.31 -7.38
C GLU A 105 -16.52 15.45 -7.32
N ALA A 106 -16.81 15.96 -6.12
CA ALA A 106 -17.69 17.12 -5.95
C ALA A 106 -17.15 18.40 -6.61
N GLN A 107 -15.84 18.46 -6.87
CA GLN A 107 -15.18 19.54 -7.62
C GLN A 107 -15.13 19.25 -9.14
N GLY A 108 -15.78 18.20 -9.61
CA GLY A 108 -15.82 17.79 -11.02
C GLY A 108 -14.63 16.99 -11.51
N LYS A 109 -13.75 16.52 -10.60
CA LYS A 109 -12.66 15.62 -10.97
C LYS A 109 -13.16 14.18 -11.08
N HIS A 110 -12.51 13.38 -11.92
CA HIS A 110 -12.89 12.00 -12.15
C HIS A 110 -11.66 11.10 -12.09
N PHE A 111 -11.76 9.99 -11.38
CA PHE A 111 -10.67 9.02 -11.22
C PHE A 111 -11.20 7.61 -11.41
N ASP A 112 -10.41 6.75 -12.04
CA ASP A 112 -10.71 5.33 -12.22
C ASP A 112 -10.15 4.50 -11.06
N ILE A 113 -8.99 4.93 -10.52
CA ILE A 113 -8.22 4.22 -9.49
C ILE A 113 -7.83 5.20 -8.38
N VAL A 114 -7.92 4.72 -7.14
CA VAL A 114 -7.33 5.36 -5.96
C VAL A 114 -6.25 4.47 -5.38
N VAL A 115 -5.03 5.00 -5.22
CA VAL A 115 -3.93 4.34 -4.53
C VAL A 115 -3.78 4.92 -3.14
N ASN A 116 -3.79 4.06 -2.12
CA ASN A 116 -3.57 4.41 -0.72
C ASN A 116 -2.11 4.12 -0.35
N VAL A 117 -1.30 5.16 -0.18
CA VAL A 117 0.10 5.08 0.25
C VAL A 117 0.20 5.63 1.66
N GLN A 118 0.64 4.79 2.61
CA GLN A 118 0.71 5.22 4.01
C GLN A 118 1.72 6.35 4.22
N GLY A 119 1.34 7.37 5.01
CA GLY A 119 2.17 8.54 5.28
C GLY A 119 3.41 8.27 6.14
N ASP A 120 3.63 7.03 6.55
CA ASP A 120 4.76 6.55 7.35
C ASP A 120 5.69 5.60 6.58
N GLU A 121 5.53 5.52 5.25
CA GLU A 121 6.36 4.70 4.37
C GLU A 121 7.31 5.55 3.50
N PRO A 122 8.35 6.17 4.06
CA PRO A 122 9.24 7.10 3.34
C PRO A 122 10.07 6.43 2.25
N PHE A 123 10.15 5.11 2.23
CA PHE A 123 10.96 4.33 1.28
C PHE A 123 10.14 3.68 0.16
N VAL A 124 8.86 4.02 0.03
CA VAL A 124 8.01 3.55 -1.08
C VAL A 124 8.69 3.81 -2.43
N LYS A 125 8.61 2.85 -3.34
CA LYS A 125 9.20 2.93 -4.67
C LYS A 125 8.13 3.18 -5.73
N GLN A 126 8.47 3.99 -6.74
CA GLN A 126 7.56 4.25 -7.87
C GLN A 126 7.23 2.98 -8.65
N GLU A 127 8.17 2.04 -8.73
CA GLU A 127 7.99 0.73 -9.35
C GLU A 127 6.88 -0.09 -8.66
N GLN A 128 6.74 0.04 -7.33
CA GLN A 128 5.66 -0.60 -6.57
C GLN A 128 4.30 0.03 -6.91
N LEU A 129 4.24 1.35 -6.97
CA LEU A 129 3.02 2.08 -7.32
C LEU A 129 2.61 1.79 -8.77
N LYS A 130 3.58 1.79 -9.68
CA LYS A 130 3.34 1.42 -11.08
C LYS A 130 2.82 -0.01 -11.21
N LEU A 131 3.41 -0.98 -10.50
CA LEU A 131 2.99 -2.37 -10.50
C LEU A 131 1.52 -2.53 -10.05
N LEU A 132 1.11 -1.76 -9.04
CA LEU A 132 -0.28 -1.71 -8.58
C LEU A 132 -1.21 -1.13 -9.64
N ILE A 133 -0.88 0.04 -10.20
CA ILE A 133 -1.69 0.72 -11.20
C ILE A 133 -1.84 -0.14 -12.47
N ASP A 134 -0.75 -0.73 -12.95
CA ASP A 134 -0.74 -1.59 -14.13
C ASP A 134 -1.61 -2.84 -13.96
N SER A 135 -1.85 -3.29 -12.71
CA SER A 135 -2.74 -4.43 -12.44
C SER A 135 -4.17 -4.20 -12.93
N PHE A 136 -4.62 -2.94 -12.96
CA PHE A 136 -5.97 -2.56 -13.37
C PHE A 136 -6.20 -2.53 -14.89
N ALA A 137 -5.18 -2.84 -15.69
CA ALA A 137 -5.36 -3.19 -17.09
C ALA A 137 -6.26 -4.43 -17.25
N ASN A 138 -6.26 -5.32 -16.26
CA ASN A 138 -7.26 -6.38 -16.14
C ASN A 138 -8.55 -5.80 -15.52
N PRO A 139 -9.70 -5.84 -16.23
CA PRO A 139 -10.97 -5.29 -15.73
C PRO A 139 -11.51 -6.01 -14.49
N ASP A 140 -11.11 -7.25 -14.24
CA ASP A 140 -11.53 -8.04 -13.09
C ASP A 140 -10.84 -7.61 -11.79
N VAL A 141 -9.77 -6.83 -11.87
CA VAL A 141 -9.07 -6.33 -10.69
C VAL A 141 -9.89 -5.23 -10.01
N GLN A 142 -10.37 -5.55 -8.83
CA GLN A 142 -11.13 -4.64 -7.95
C GLN A 142 -10.23 -3.93 -6.95
N ILE A 143 -9.36 -4.71 -6.31
CA ILE A 143 -8.40 -4.29 -5.30
C ILE A 143 -7.06 -4.93 -5.65
N ALA A 144 -5.98 -4.16 -5.59
CA ALA A 144 -4.62 -4.66 -5.75
C ALA A 144 -3.77 -4.29 -4.53
N THR A 145 -2.87 -5.20 -4.14
CA THR A 145 -1.86 -4.99 -3.11
C THR A 145 -0.58 -5.73 -3.47
N LEU A 146 0.44 -5.64 -2.61
CA LEU A 146 1.74 -6.23 -2.87
C LEU A 146 2.10 -7.32 -1.86
N LYS A 147 2.95 -8.24 -2.31
CA LYS A 147 3.61 -9.24 -1.47
C LYS A 147 5.10 -9.25 -1.74
N LYS A 148 5.89 -9.63 -0.74
CA LYS A 148 7.33 -9.84 -0.87
C LYS A 148 7.72 -11.18 -0.27
N ASN A 149 8.68 -11.86 -0.88
CA ASN A 149 9.21 -13.12 -0.35
C ASN A 149 9.83 -12.94 1.04
N ILE A 150 9.55 -13.87 1.94
CA ILE A 150 10.14 -13.95 3.28
C ILE A 150 11.42 -14.78 3.22
N ASN A 151 12.53 -14.22 3.71
CA ASN A 151 13.85 -14.82 3.57
C ASN A 151 14.45 -15.34 4.89
N SER A 152 13.83 -15.06 6.06
CA SER A 152 14.31 -15.55 7.34
C SER A 152 13.17 -16.11 8.22
N ASP A 153 13.53 -16.94 9.19
CA ASP A 153 12.57 -17.50 10.16
C ASP A 153 12.08 -16.44 11.13
N GLU A 154 12.93 -15.46 11.49
CA GLU A 154 12.54 -14.32 12.30
C GLU A 154 11.45 -13.49 11.59
N GLU A 155 11.65 -13.24 10.30
CA GLU A 155 10.67 -12.50 9.48
C GLU A 155 9.34 -13.27 9.41
N LEU A 156 9.40 -14.61 9.26
CA LEU A 156 8.22 -15.45 9.20
C LEU A 156 7.48 -15.52 10.55
N CYS A 157 8.19 -15.59 11.68
CA CYS A 157 7.61 -15.65 13.02
C CYS A 157 7.06 -14.30 13.50
N SER A 158 7.57 -13.18 12.97
CA SER A 158 7.17 -11.85 13.45
C SER A 158 5.68 -11.60 13.18
N PRO A 159 4.86 -11.31 14.20
CA PRO A 159 3.46 -10.96 14.00
C PRO A 159 3.26 -9.58 13.35
N ASN A 160 4.31 -8.76 13.30
CA ASN A 160 4.30 -7.47 12.61
C ASN A 160 4.40 -7.63 11.09
N ASN A 161 5.00 -8.72 10.63
CA ASN A 161 5.00 -9.10 9.22
C ASN A 161 3.73 -9.91 8.94
N VAL A 162 2.74 -9.31 8.33
CA VAL A 162 1.51 -9.98 7.93
C VAL A 162 1.82 -10.95 6.79
N LYS A 163 1.52 -12.22 6.96
CA LYS A 163 1.66 -13.23 5.89
C LYS A 163 0.45 -13.20 4.98
N VAL A 164 0.68 -13.48 3.69
CA VAL A 164 -0.39 -13.62 2.70
C VAL A 164 -0.22 -14.91 1.92
N VAL A 165 -1.32 -15.63 1.77
CA VAL A 165 -1.44 -16.78 0.86
C VAL A 165 -2.29 -16.35 -0.33
N ALA A 166 -1.80 -16.61 -1.54
CA ALA A 166 -2.51 -16.31 -2.77
C ALA A 166 -2.71 -17.57 -3.62
N GLY A 167 -3.78 -17.59 -4.38
CA GLY A 167 -4.05 -18.60 -5.39
C GLY A 167 -3.14 -18.46 -6.62
N ILE A 168 -3.26 -19.42 -7.53
CA ILE A 168 -2.51 -19.42 -8.79
C ILE A 168 -2.90 -18.27 -9.74
N ASP A 169 -4.04 -17.63 -9.49
CA ASP A 169 -4.56 -16.46 -10.21
C ASP A 169 -4.19 -15.13 -9.54
N ASP A 170 -3.21 -15.15 -8.63
CA ASP A 170 -2.76 -14.02 -7.83
C ASP A 170 -3.82 -13.41 -6.89
N LYS A 171 -4.95 -14.06 -6.65
CA LYS A 171 -5.93 -13.60 -5.67
C LYS A 171 -5.54 -14.04 -4.26
N ALA A 172 -5.60 -13.12 -3.30
CA ALA A 172 -5.41 -13.45 -1.91
C ALA A 172 -6.48 -14.44 -1.43
N LEU A 173 -6.02 -15.49 -0.77
CA LEU A 173 -6.88 -16.46 -0.09
C LEU A 173 -7.08 -16.08 1.38
N TYR A 174 -6.02 -15.62 2.04
CA TYR A 174 -6.07 -15.17 3.43
C TYR A 174 -4.82 -14.35 3.80
N PHE A 175 -4.99 -13.49 4.81
CA PHE A 175 -3.91 -12.75 5.46
C PHE A 175 -3.88 -13.10 6.95
N SER A 176 -2.69 -13.32 7.53
CA SER A 176 -2.56 -13.62 8.95
C SER A 176 -1.25 -13.09 9.55
N ARG A 177 -1.31 -12.73 10.83
CA ARG A 177 -0.08 -12.48 11.62
C ARG A 177 0.69 -13.73 11.93
N GLN A 178 0.03 -14.89 11.93
CA GLN A 178 0.66 -16.20 12.11
C GLN A 178 1.37 -16.69 10.85
N PRO A 179 2.41 -17.55 10.95
CA PRO A 179 2.97 -18.25 9.81
C PRO A 179 1.92 -19.10 9.09
N ILE A 180 1.60 -18.78 7.85
CA ILE A 180 0.70 -19.51 6.97
C ILE A 180 1.31 -19.66 5.57
N PRO A 181 1.12 -20.83 4.88
CA PRO A 181 0.42 -22.02 5.31
C PRO A 181 1.24 -22.89 6.28
N PHE A 182 0.57 -23.78 7.02
CA PHE A 182 1.23 -24.80 7.81
C PHE A 182 1.81 -25.89 6.90
N VAL A 183 3.03 -26.35 7.18
CA VAL A 183 3.68 -27.45 6.42
C VAL A 183 3.57 -28.74 7.23
N ARG A 184 2.57 -29.55 6.89
CA ARG A 184 2.36 -30.85 7.54
C ARG A 184 3.53 -31.80 7.30
N GLY A 185 4.00 -32.46 8.36
CA GLY A 185 5.08 -33.45 8.27
C GLY A 185 6.48 -32.84 8.14
N ALA A 186 6.64 -31.56 8.48
CA ALA A 186 7.94 -30.89 8.57
C ALA A 186 8.09 -30.18 9.92
N GLU A 187 9.31 -30.13 10.46
CA GLU A 187 9.64 -29.23 11.55
C GLU A 187 9.67 -27.79 11.06
N PHE A 188 9.40 -26.81 11.95
CA PHE A 188 9.33 -25.41 11.59
C PHE A 188 10.58 -24.89 10.86
N LYS A 189 11.76 -25.29 11.30
CA LYS A 189 13.07 -24.93 10.69
C LYS A 189 13.19 -25.31 9.20
N ASP A 190 12.38 -26.30 8.75
CA ASP A 190 12.42 -26.81 7.37
C ASP A 190 11.29 -26.20 6.50
N TRP A 191 10.39 -25.41 7.09
CA TRP A 191 9.21 -24.91 6.39
C TRP A 191 9.58 -24.06 5.16
N ARG A 192 10.50 -23.10 5.31
CA ARG A 192 10.91 -22.22 4.19
C ARG A 192 11.66 -22.93 3.08
N GLN A 193 12.19 -24.12 3.33
CA GLN A 193 12.81 -24.98 2.31
C GLN A 193 11.75 -25.72 1.46
N LYS A 194 10.57 -25.98 2.06
CA LYS A 194 9.47 -26.74 1.45
C LYS A 194 8.37 -25.88 0.88
N GLN A 195 8.23 -24.64 1.37
CA GLN A 195 7.19 -23.71 1.02
C GLN A 195 7.74 -22.29 0.93
N GLN A 196 7.39 -21.58 -0.13
CA GLN A 196 7.69 -20.15 -0.26
C GLN A 196 6.65 -19.34 0.53
N TYR A 197 7.13 -18.48 1.42
CA TYR A 197 6.30 -17.62 2.24
C TYR A 197 6.38 -16.18 1.77
N TYR A 198 5.26 -15.47 1.86
CA TYR A 198 5.19 -14.07 1.47
C TYR A 198 4.66 -13.21 2.62
N LYS A 199 5.29 -12.06 2.83
CA LYS A 199 4.71 -10.99 3.61
C LYS A 199 3.93 -10.04 2.72
N HIS A 200 2.87 -9.51 3.26
CA HIS A 200 2.06 -8.46 2.67
C HIS A 200 2.77 -7.11 2.82
N ILE A 201 2.71 -6.28 1.78
CA ILE A 201 3.15 -4.88 1.76
C ILE A 201 1.89 -4.01 1.70
N GLY A 202 1.67 -3.18 2.73
CA GLY A 202 0.42 -2.48 3.03
C GLY A 202 0.04 -1.31 2.12
N ILE A 203 0.47 -1.31 0.86
CA ILE A 203 0.03 -0.36 -0.15
C ILE A 203 -1.13 -0.97 -0.93
N TYR A 204 -2.19 -0.21 -1.13
CA TYR A 204 -3.38 -0.69 -1.84
C TYR A 204 -3.76 0.22 -2.98
N ALA A 205 -4.32 -0.37 -4.02
CA ALA A 205 -5.01 0.34 -5.07
C ALA A 205 -6.42 -0.23 -5.25
N PHE A 206 -7.38 0.65 -5.55
CA PHE A 206 -8.79 0.32 -5.63
C PHE A 206 -9.41 0.92 -6.89
N ARG A 207 -10.37 0.22 -7.52
CA ARG A 207 -11.32 0.93 -8.37
C ARG A 207 -12.15 1.87 -7.51
N THR A 208 -12.42 3.08 -8.02
CA THR A 208 -13.14 4.12 -7.26
C THR A 208 -14.48 3.64 -6.75
N GLU A 209 -15.26 2.92 -7.57
CA GLU A 209 -16.55 2.38 -7.17
C GLU A 209 -16.45 1.25 -6.13
N VAL A 210 -15.32 0.54 -6.09
CA VAL A 210 -15.05 -0.46 -5.05
C VAL A 210 -14.68 0.25 -3.76
N LEU A 211 -13.78 1.24 -3.78
CA LEU A 211 -13.42 2.02 -2.60
C LEU A 211 -14.65 2.61 -1.90
N LYS A 212 -15.58 3.21 -2.66
CA LYS A 212 -16.84 3.74 -2.11
C LYS A 212 -17.67 2.69 -1.38
N LYS A 213 -17.68 1.44 -1.87
CA LYS A 213 -18.36 0.32 -1.19
C LYS A 213 -17.62 -0.12 0.07
N LEU A 214 -16.29 -0.21 0.02
CA LEU A 214 -15.47 -0.65 1.15
C LEU A 214 -15.62 0.27 2.36
N THR A 215 -15.70 1.60 2.15
CA THR A 215 -15.88 2.59 3.24
C THR A 215 -17.25 2.52 3.90
N GLN A 216 -18.21 1.79 3.36
CA GLN A 216 -19.53 1.57 3.97
C GLN A 216 -19.61 0.27 4.78
N LEU A 217 -18.56 -0.56 4.75
CA LEU A 217 -18.55 -1.85 5.44
C LEU A 217 -18.29 -1.67 6.94
N SER A 218 -19.08 -2.34 7.76
CA SER A 218 -18.81 -2.45 9.20
C SER A 218 -17.61 -3.38 9.45
N GLN A 219 -16.90 -3.15 10.54
CA GLN A 219 -15.79 -4.02 10.95
C GLN A 219 -16.23 -5.46 11.13
N SER A 220 -15.50 -6.39 10.53
CA SER A 220 -15.79 -7.81 10.54
C SER A 220 -15.12 -8.56 11.70
N GLN A 221 -15.49 -9.83 11.88
CA GLN A 221 -14.94 -10.66 12.96
C GLN A 221 -13.44 -10.95 12.74
N LEU A 222 -13.05 -11.33 11.54
CA LEU A 222 -11.65 -11.63 11.22
C LEU A 222 -10.77 -10.38 11.30
N GLU A 223 -11.28 -9.23 10.80
CA GLU A 223 -10.58 -7.96 10.95
C GLU A 223 -10.26 -7.64 12.41
N LYS A 224 -11.25 -7.78 13.31
CA LYS A 224 -11.05 -7.51 14.73
C LYS A 224 -10.04 -8.47 15.37
N SER A 225 -10.08 -9.75 14.99
CA SER A 225 -9.20 -10.79 15.53
C SER A 225 -7.75 -10.58 15.15
N GLU A 226 -7.48 -10.31 13.88
CA GLU A 226 -6.12 -10.14 13.35
C GLU A 226 -5.69 -8.65 13.34
N SER A 227 -6.60 -7.70 13.57
CA SER A 227 -6.38 -6.26 13.36
C SER A 227 -5.85 -5.98 11.93
N LEU A 228 -6.53 -6.55 10.94
CA LEU A 228 -6.21 -6.49 9.52
C LEU A 228 -7.46 -6.09 8.72
N GLU A 229 -7.51 -4.84 8.27
CA GLU A 229 -8.67 -4.26 7.56
C GLU A 229 -9.07 -5.06 6.30
N GLN A 230 -8.09 -5.57 5.56
CA GLN A 230 -8.33 -6.31 4.32
C GLN A 230 -9.10 -7.63 4.52
N LEU A 231 -9.15 -8.16 5.73
CA LEU A 231 -9.98 -9.33 6.04
C LEU A 231 -11.46 -9.00 5.96
N ARG A 232 -11.88 -7.77 6.35
CA ARG A 232 -13.25 -7.28 6.15
C ARG A 232 -13.66 -7.36 4.69
N TRP A 233 -12.76 -6.99 3.79
CA TRP A 233 -13.05 -7.00 2.35
C TRP A 233 -13.22 -8.43 1.83
N LEU A 234 -12.32 -9.36 2.24
CA LEU A 234 -12.44 -10.78 1.87
C LEU A 234 -13.73 -11.41 2.43
N GLU A 235 -14.09 -11.13 3.70
CA GLU A 235 -15.34 -11.63 4.31
C GLU A 235 -16.59 -11.12 3.57
N ASN A 236 -16.52 -9.95 2.92
CA ASN A 236 -17.60 -9.40 2.12
C ASN A 236 -17.51 -9.77 0.62
N GLY A 237 -16.66 -10.72 0.25
CA GLY A 237 -16.59 -11.31 -1.09
C GLY A 237 -15.82 -10.48 -2.12
N PHE A 238 -15.06 -9.46 -1.70
CA PHE A 238 -14.17 -8.74 -2.60
C PHE A 238 -12.91 -9.53 -2.89
N SER A 239 -12.46 -9.52 -4.14
CA SER A 239 -11.19 -10.12 -4.56
C SER A 239 -10.06 -9.12 -4.42
N ILE A 240 -8.97 -9.55 -3.78
CA ILE A 240 -7.73 -8.76 -3.62
C ILE A 240 -6.63 -9.43 -4.45
N TYR A 241 -6.15 -8.77 -5.48
CA TYR A 241 -5.02 -9.23 -6.28
C TYR A 241 -3.71 -8.83 -5.61
N VAL A 242 -2.75 -9.77 -5.55
CA VAL A 242 -1.49 -9.62 -4.81
C VAL A 242 -0.31 -9.75 -5.76
N LYS A 243 0.34 -8.64 -6.09
CA LYS A 243 1.50 -8.62 -6.98
C LYS A 243 2.81 -8.73 -6.20
N GLU A 244 3.75 -9.51 -6.73
CA GLU A 244 5.06 -9.69 -6.09
C GLU A 244 5.99 -8.52 -6.40
N THR A 245 6.66 -7.99 -5.35
CA THR A 245 7.69 -6.95 -5.46
C THR A 245 8.99 -7.42 -4.84
N ALA A 246 10.11 -6.99 -5.40
CA ALA A 246 11.43 -7.20 -4.80
C ALA A 246 11.78 -6.14 -3.74
N PHE A 247 11.06 -5.02 -3.72
CA PHE A 247 11.38 -3.89 -2.84
C PHE A 247 10.83 -4.08 -1.43
N GLU A 248 11.63 -3.66 -0.45
CA GLU A 248 11.25 -3.60 0.95
C GLU A 248 10.63 -2.24 1.26
N ASN A 249 9.53 -2.25 2.00
CA ASN A 249 9.01 -1.04 2.64
C ASN A 249 9.39 -1.08 4.12
N ILE A 250 10.09 -0.05 4.56
CA ILE A 250 10.39 0.15 5.97
C ILE A 250 9.41 1.21 6.46
N GLY A 251 8.33 0.77 7.06
CA GLY A 251 7.40 1.63 7.77
C GLY A 251 8.04 2.16 9.06
N ILE A 252 7.71 3.38 9.44
CA ILE A 252 8.20 3.98 10.68
C ILE A 252 7.01 4.14 11.64
N ASP A 253 6.86 3.20 12.56
CA ASP A 253 5.76 3.17 13.53
C ASP A 253 6.18 3.57 14.95
N THR A 254 7.48 3.51 15.21
CA THR A 254 8.08 3.79 16.53
C THR A 254 9.32 4.66 16.40
N PRO A 255 9.76 5.34 17.47
CA PRO A 255 11.04 6.07 17.48
C PRO A 255 12.25 5.17 17.20
N ASP A 256 12.23 3.91 17.61
CA ASP A 256 13.32 2.95 17.35
C ASP A 256 13.42 2.62 15.85
N GLU A 257 12.29 2.45 15.18
CA GLU A 257 12.26 2.25 13.73
C GLU A 257 12.72 3.50 12.97
N LEU A 258 12.44 4.70 13.49
CA LEU A 258 13.01 5.94 12.94
C LEU A 258 14.55 5.95 13.03
N ALA A 259 15.12 5.53 14.16
CA ALA A 259 16.56 5.43 14.31
C ALA A 259 17.20 4.42 13.34
N ILE A 260 16.53 3.29 13.09
CA ILE A 260 16.94 2.29 12.09
C ILE A 260 16.88 2.90 10.67
N ALA A 261 15.79 3.61 10.35
CA ALA A 261 15.62 4.28 9.08
C ALA A 261 16.69 5.38 8.82
N GLU A 262 17.08 6.13 9.87
CA GLU A 262 18.18 7.10 9.83
C GLU A 262 19.51 6.44 9.47
N GLN A 263 19.81 5.28 10.05
CA GLN A 263 21.03 4.54 9.74
C GLN A 263 21.02 4.04 8.28
N ALA A 264 19.90 3.49 7.82
CA ALA A 264 19.76 3.04 6.45
C ALA A 264 19.95 4.18 5.43
N LEU A 265 19.40 5.37 5.75
CA LEU A 265 19.53 6.55 4.90
C LEU A 265 21.00 7.00 4.79
N LYS A 266 21.75 7.01 5.90
CA LYS A 266 23.19 7.36 5.92
C LYS A 266 24.02 6.38 5.08
N GLN A 267 23.74 5.08 5.18
CA GLN A 267 24.45 4.06 4.43
C GLN A 267 24.19 4.17 2.91
N SER A 268 22.96 4.49 2.49
CA SER A 268 22.65 4.70 1.09
C SER A 268 23.37 5.89 0.46
N HIS A 269 23.58 6.98 1.22
CA HIS A 269 24.36 8.14 0.76
C HIS A 269 25.85 7.82 0.63
N THR A 270 26.39 6.97 1.50
CA THR A 270 27.80 6.55 1.45
C THR A 270 28.08 5.64 0.25
N ASN A 271 27.14 4.74 -0.10
CA ASN A 271 27.27 3.82 -1.23
C ASN A 271 27.01 4.48 -2.61
N SER A 272 26.42 5.67 -2.67
CA SER A 272 26.21 6.40 -3.93
C SER A 272 27.38 7.33 -4.28
N LEU A 273 28.44 7.37 -3.45
CA LEU A 273 29.66 8.12 -3.69
C LEU A 273 30.82 7.26 -4.25
N PHE A 274 30.55 5.98 -4.56
CA PHE A 274 31.43 5.07 -5.29
C PHE A 274 30.66 4.48 -6.52
#